data_e42891889a9edad8512facbdba61891e
#
_entry.id   e42891889a9edad8512facbdba61891e
#
_cell.length_a   1.000
_cell.length_b   1.000
_cell.length_c   1.000
_cell.angle_alpha   90.00
_cell.angle_beta   90.00
_cell.angle_gamma   90.00
#
_symmetry.space_group_name_H-M   'P 1'
#
loop_
_entity.id
_entity.type
_entity.pdbx_description
1 polymer ?
#
loop_
_entity_poly.entity_id
_entity_poly.type
_entity_poly.pdbx_seq_one_letter_code
_entity_poly.pdbx_strand_id
1 'polypeptide(L)'
;VYQIYPRSFKDVNGDGLGDIAGVTEKMDYLKNLGVDAIWLSPFYPSDLADGGYDVIDYRNVDPRLGTMDDFDAMAEAAHEAGIKVIVDIVPNHTADKHVFFQEALAAEPGSPARDRYIFRDGRGEHGELPPNDWQSFFGGPAWARVADGQWYLHLFDKAQPDVNWKNPDIHEEFKKTLRFWSDHGTDG
;
A
#
# COMPACT_ATOMS: atom_id res chain seq x y z
N VAL A 1 5.85 -10.10 18.63
CA VAL A 1 5.99 -9.44 17.32
C VAL A 1 6.83 -8.19 17.46
N TYR A 2 7.78 -7.98 16.54
CA TYR A 2 8.63 -6.80 16.48
C TYR A 2 8.37 -6.06 15.17
N GLN A 3 7.94 -4.80 15.25
CA GLN A 3 7.69 -3.99 14.06
C GLN A 3 9.00 -3.43 13.52
N ILE A 4 9.18 -3.52 12.22
CA ILE A 4 10.29 -2.93 11.47
C ILE A 4 9.74 -1.92 10.47
N TYR A 5 10.22 -0.68 10.56
CA TYR A 5 10.06 0.32 9.50
C TYR A 5 11.32 0.26 8.63
N PRO A 6 11.27 -0.37 7.44
CA PRO A 6 12.48 -0.70 6.68
C PRO A 6 13.34 0.54 6.39
N ARG A 7 12.73 1.66 6.07
CA ARG A 7 13.41 2.93 5.71
C ARG A 7 14.35 3.48 6.78
N SER A 8 14.18 3.09 8.06
CA SER A 8 14.97 3.61 9.17
C SER A 8 15.65 2.54 10.02
N PHE A 9 15.54 1.26 9.66
CA PHE A 9 16.03 0.18 10.50
C PHE A 9 17.53 -0.06 10.34
N LYS A 10 18.01 -0.29 9.12
CA LYS A 10 19.44 -0.49 8.82
C LYS A 10 19.70 -0.18 7.35
N ASP A 11 20.59 0.75 7.11
CA ASP A 11 21.16 1.10 5.82
C ASP A 11 22.40 0.23 5.55
N VAL A 12 22.42 -0.53 4.47
CA VAL A 12 23.54 -1.40 4.07
C VAL A 12 24.33 -0.76 2.93
N ASN A 13 23.65 -0.04 2.04
CA ASN A 13 24.28 0.54 0.84
C ASN A 13 24.88 1.94 1.07
N GLY A 14 24.56 2.59 2.19
CA GLY A 14 25.11 3.88 2.59
C GLY A 14 24.44 5.09 1.94
N ASP A 15 23.21 4.94 1.44
CA ASP A 15 22.47 6.03 0.80
C ASP A 15 21.66 6.90 1.77
N GLY A 16 21.64 6.54 3.04
CA GLY A 16 20.92 7.24 4.10
C GLY A 16 19.51 6.71 4.36
N LEU A 17 19.07 5.68 3.61
CA LEU A 17 17.83 4.96 3.86
C LEU A 17 18.11 3.55 4.35
N GLY A 18 17.28 3.04 5.26
CA GLY A 18 17.27 1.62 5.55
C GLY A 18 16.70 0.82 4.38
N ASP A 19 17.10 -0.43 4.29
CA ASP A 19 16.74 -1.33 3.20
C ASP A 19 16.37 -2.74 3.68
N ILE A 20 15.79 -3.57 2.81
CA ILE A 20 15.40 -4.95 3.13
C ILE A 20 16.62 -5.81 3.45
N ALA A 21 17.74 -5.63 2.74
CA ALA A 21 18.98 -6.31 3.03
C ALA A 21 19.52 -5.98 4.45
N GLY A 22 19.22 -4.77 4.95
CA GLY A 22 19.54 -4.38 6.31
C GLY A 22 18.76 -5.16 7.37
N VAL A 23 17.54 -5.58 7.07
CA VAL A 23 16.77 -6.49 7.94
C VAL A 23 17.46 -7.85 8.00
N THR A 24 17.88 -8.37 6.86
CA THR A 24 18.63 -9.64 6.75
C THR A 24 19.94 -9.58 7.58
N GLU A 25 20.70 -8.51 7.46
CA GLU A 25 21.96 -8.32 8.20
C GLU A 25 21.73 -8.30 9.73
N LYS A 26 20.55 -7.87 10.18
CA LYS A 26 20.18 -7.78 11.60
C LYS A 26 19.45 -9.01 12.14
N MET A 27 19.38 -10.10 11.40
CA MET A 27 18.60 -11.28 11.82
C MET A 27 19.12 -11.91 13.11
N ASP A 28 20.44 -11.97 13.33
CA ASP A 28 21.01 -12.44 14.59
C ASP A 28 20.65 -11.54 15.77
N TYR A 29 20.61 -10.23 15.56
CA TYR A 29 20.13 -9.28 16.58
C TYR A 29 18.68 -9.57 16.97
N LEU A 30 17.80 -9.74 15.98
CA LEU A 30 16.38 -10.04 16.20
C LEU A 30 16.18 -11.37 16.92
N LYS A 31 16.93 -12.40 16.50
CA LYS A 31 16.94 -13.71 17.17
C LYS A 31 17.39 -13.61 18.63
N ASN A 32 18.48 -12.90 18.91
CA ASN A 32 19.01 -12.72 20.27
C ASN A 32 18.08 -11.87 21.14
N LEU A 33 17.29 -10.97 20.53
CA LEU A 33 16.25 -10.23 21.22
C LEU A 33 15.06 -11.12 21.66
N GLY A 34 14.94 -12.32 21.07
CA GLY A 34 13.92 -13.30 21.41
C GLY A 34 12.56 -13.00 20.81
N VAL A 35 12.51 -12.40 19.61
CA VAL A 35 11.24 -12.15 18.92
C VAL A 35 10.75 -13.39 18.18
N ASP A 36 9.45 -13.63 18.17
CA ASP A 36 8.84 -14.76 17.46
C ASP A 36 8.41 -14.41 16.02
N ALA A 37 8.20 -13.13 15.75
CA ALA A 37 7.81 -12.65 14.45
C ALA A 37 8.29 -11.20 14.21
N ILE A 38 8.63 -10.88 12.98
CA ILE A 38 8.81 -9.51 12.52
C ILE A 38 7.61 -9.08 11.69
N TRP A 39 7.23 -7.81 11.81
CA TRP A 39 6.21 -7.16 11.02
C TRP A 39 6.83 -5.99 10.27
N LEU A 40 6.85 -6.07 8.95
CA LEU A 40 7.33 -4.99 8.09
C LEU A 40 6.20 -3.99 7.82
N SER A 41 6.41 -2.71 8.16
CA SER A 41 5.57 -1.62 7.62
C SER A 41 5.68 -1.57 6.10
N PRO A 42 4.74 -0.94 5.38
CA PRO A 42 4.71 -1.00 3.92
C PRO A 42 6.03 -0.64 3.26
N PHE A 43 6.52 -1.55 2.42
CA PHE A 43 7.79 -1.47 1.67
C PHE A 43 7.57 -1.51 0.16
N TYR A 44 6.32 -1.42 -0.26
CA TYR A 44 5.89 -1.39 -1.66
C TYR A 44 6.29 -0.09 -2.35
N PRO A 45 6.37 -0.06 -3.70
CA PRO A 45 6.50 1.18 -4.44
C PRO A 45 5.46 2.23 -4.01
N SER A 46 5.92 3.42 -3.66
CA SER A 46 5.12 4.50 -3.08
C SER A 46 5.77 5.85 -3.37
N ASP A 47 4.97 6.90 -3.52
CA ASP A 47 5.48 8.29 -3.58
C ASP A 47 5.67 8.92 -2.19
N LEU A 48 5.38 8.15 -1.13
CA LEU A 48 5.51 8.58 0.26
C LEU A 48 4.55 9.72 0.68
N ALA A 49 3.40 9.81 0.05
CA ALA A 49 2.35 10.72 0.47
C ALA A 49 1.88 10.41 1.90
N ASP A 50 1.97 9.15 2.31
CA ASP A 50 1.62 8.66 3.66
C ASP A 50 2.62 7.60 4.14
N GLY A 51 3.91 7.91 4.14
CA GLY A 51 4.96 7.06 4.74
C GLY A 51 5.08 5.64 4.13
N GLY A 52 4.54 5.41 2.94
CA GLY A 52 4.52 4.11 2.26
C GLY A 52 3.14 3.45 2.19
N TYR A 53 2.13 4.00 2.87
CA TYR A 53 0.76 3.49 2.81
C TYR A 53 0.01 3.89 1.53
N ASP A 54 0.54 4.79 0.72
CA ASP A 54 0.10 5.10 -0.64
C ASP A 54 0.72 4.10 -1.63
N VAL A 55 0.14 2.91 -1.75
CA VAL A 55 0.71 1.78 -2.47
C VAL A 55 0.45 1.86 -3.97
N ILE A 56 1.53 1.97 -4.76
CA ILE A 56 1.48 2.01 -6.23
C ILE A 56 1.41 0.61 -6.84
N ASP A 57 2.16 -0.35 -6.27
CA ASP A 57 2.18 -1.75 -6.70
C ASP A 57 2.30 -2.66 -5.47
N TYR A 58 1.26 -3.48 -5.24
CA TYR A 58 1.18 -4.36 -4.07
C TYR A 58 2.07 -5.61 -4.16
N ARG A 59 2.63 -5.92 -5.31
CA ARG A 59 3.42 -7.15 -5.56
C ARG A 59 4.84 -6.85 -6.00
N ASN A 60 5.42 -5.83 -5.37
CA ASN A 60 6.81 -5.46 -5.62
C ASN A 60 7.43 -4.81 -4.38
N VAL A 61 8.75 -4.74 -4.35
CA VAL A 61 9.52 -3.98 -3.37
C VAL A 61 9.85 -2.62 -3.96
N ASP A 62 9.74 -1.55 -3.17
CA ASP A 62 10.17 -0.21 -3.58
C ASP A 62 11.67 -0.27 -3.93
N PRO A 63 12.09 0.14 -5.15
CA PRO A 63 13.48 0.02 -5.59
C PRO A 63 14.47 0.81 -4.72
N ARG A 64 13.98 1.75 -3.91
CA ARG A 64 14.81 2.46 -2.91
C ARG A 64 15.09 1.60 -1.68
N LEU A 65 14.31 0.55 -1.43
CA LEU A 65 14.45 -0.35 -0.28
C LEU A 65 15.07 -1.69 -0.64
N GLY A 66 15.16 -2.03 -1.92
CA GLY A 66 15.73 -3.28 -2.41
C GLY A 66 14.95 -3.90 -3.56
N THR A 67 15.09 -5.19 -3.70
CA THR A 67 14.49 -6.01 -4.76
C THR A 67 13.63 -7.13 -4.19
N MET A 68 12.91 -7.85 -5.04
CA MET A 68 12.21 -9.08 -4.63
C MET A 68 13.18 -10.15 -4.13
N ASP A 69 14.35 -10.28 -4.75
CA ASP A 69 15.40 -11.22 -4.30
C ASP A 69 15.89 -10.88 -2.88
N ASP A 70 15.98 -9.60 -2.53
CA ASP A 70 16.32 -9.18 -1.16
C ASP A 70 15.22 -9.54 -0.17
N PHE A 71 13.94 -9.44 -0.57
CA PHE A 71 12.82 -9.87 0.26
C PHE A 71 12.83 -11.39 0.49
N ASP A 72 13.02 -12.18 -0.57
CA ASP A 72 13.07 -13.64 -0.49
C ASP A 72 14.22 -14.10 0.42
N ALA A 73 15.40 -13.49 0.27
CA ALA A 73 16.57 -13.76 1.14
C ALA A 73 16.29 -13.37 2.60
N MET A 74 15.57 -12.28 2.86
CA MET A 74 15.18 -11.84 4.19
C MET A 74 14.19 -12.84 4.83
N ALA A 75 13.19 -13.30 4.07
CA ALA A 75 12.21 -14.28 4.54
C ALA A 75 12.88 -15.63 4.87
N GLU A 76 13.79 -16.10 4.00
CA GLU A 76 14.57 -17.32 4.26
C GLU A 76 15.40 -17.20 5.54
N ALA A 77 16.15 -16.11 5.70
CA ALA A 77 16.96 -15.85 6.89
C ALA A 77 16.11 -15.76 8.18
N ALA A 78 14.92 -15.17 8.11
CA ALA A 78 13.98 -15.13 9.24
C ALA A 78 13.53 -16.54 9.63
N HIS A 79 13.13 -17.35 8.67
CA HIS A 79 12.71 -18.74 8.90
C HIS A 79 13.84 -19.62 9.46
N GLU A 80 15.06 -19.48 8.96
CA GLU A 80 16.25 -20.15 9.52
C GLU A 80 16.52 -19.72 10.97
N ALA A 81 16.22 -18.49 11.33
CA ALA A 81 16.30 -17.98 12.69
C ALA A 81 15.14 -18.42 13.58
N GLY A 82 14.08 -19.05 13.02
CA GLY A 82 12.85 -19.43 13.71
C GLY A 82 11.89 -18.24 13.92
N ILE A 83 12.01 -17.20 13.10
CA ILE A 83 11.21 -15.97 13.17
C ILE A 83 10.22 -15.96 11.99
N LYS A 84 8.94 -15.66 12.31
CA LYS A 84 7.89 -15.50 11.30
C LYS A 84 7.92 -14.12 10.65
N VAL A 85 7.46 -14.05 9.41
CA VAL A 85 7.39 -12.81 8.62
C VAL A 85 5.94 -12.39 8.42
N ILE A 86 5.62 -11.17 8.84
CA ILE A 86 4.31 -10.53 8.66
C ILE A 86 4.53 -9.29 7.79
N VAL A 87 3.70 -9.13 6.75
CA VAL A 87 3.70 -7.93 5.91
C VAL A 87 2.44 -7.11 6.12
N ASP A 88 2.58 -5.79 6.07
CA ASP A 88 1.45 -4.89 6.15
C ASP A 88 0.68 -4.90 4.83
N ILE A 89 -0.61 -5.17 4.87
CA ILE A 89 -1.48 -5.04 3.71
C ILE A 89 -2.39 -3.82 3.87
N VAL A 90 -2.56 -3.05 2.80
CA VAL A 90 -3.32 -1.79 2.82
C VAL A 90 -4.54 -1.92 1.91
N PRO A 91 -5.66 -2.53 2.38
CA PRO A 91 -6.77 -2.87 1.50
C PRO A 91 -7.84 -1.77 1.36
N ASN A 92 -7.74 -0.66 2.11
CA ASN A 92 -8.74 0.41 2.07
C ASN A 92 -8.68 1.23 0.78
N HIS A 93 -7.49 1.49 0.28
CA HIS A 93 -7.21 2.37 -0.85
C HIS A 93 -6.01 1.88 -1.64
N THR A 94 -5.78 2.47 -2.80
CA THR A 94 -4.49 2.39 -3.52
C THR A 94 -3.87 3.77 -3.58
N ALA A 95 -2.62 3.87 -4.03
CA ALA A 95 -2.11 5.17 -4.49
C ALA A 95 -2.91 5.65 -5.72
N ASP A 96 -2.96 6.96 -5.92
CA ASP A 96 -3.52 7.56 -7.12
C ASP A 96 -2.75 7.17 -8.40
N LYS A 97 -1.49 6.78 -8.28
CA LYS A 97 -0.65 6.24 -9.37
C LYS A 97 -0.81 4.74 -9.62
N HIS A 98 -1.57 4.03 -8.80
CA HIS A 98 -1.88 2.63 -9.06
C HIS A 98 -2.60 2.47 -10.39
N VAL A 99 -2.25 1.41 -11.15
CA VAL A 99 -2.79 1.17 -12.50
C VAL A 99 -4.33 1.18 -12.53
N PHE A 100 -4.99 0.61 -11.53
CA PHE A 100 -6.45 0.60 -11.45
C PHE A 100 -7.07 2.00 -11.34
N PHE A 101 -6.44 2.91 -10.60
CA PHE A 101 -6.95 4.27 -10.49
C PHE A 101 -6.69 5.07 -11.77
N GLN A 102 -5.54 4.89 -12.40
CA GLN A 102 -5.25 5.51 -13.70
C GLN A 102 -6.22 5.03 -14.78
N GLU A 103 -6.55 3.73 -14.82
CA GLU A 103 -7.59 3.18 -15.71
C GLU A 103 -8.97 3.76 -15.37
N ALA A 104 -9.31 3.90 -14.08
CA ALA A 104 -10.57 4.50 -13.66
C ALA A 104 -10.68 5.97 -14.08
N LEU A 105 -9.60 6.76 -14.00
CA LEU A 105 -9.58 8.15 -14.44
C LEU A 105 -9.74 8.29 -15.97
N ALA A 106 -9.19 7.34 -16.73
CA ALA A 106 -9.28 7.34 -18.20
C ALA A 106 -10.62 6.79 -18.72
N ALA A 107 -11.42 6.14 -17.88
CA ALA A 107 -12.65 5.49 -18.25
C ALA A 107 -13.88 6.42 -18.05
N GLU A 108 -14.93 6.16 -18.82
CA GLU A 108 -16.20 6.89 -18.68
C GLU A 108 -16.87 6.64 -17.32
N PRO A 109 -17.58 7.62 -16.74
CA PRO A 109 -18.42 7.43 -15.57
C PRO A 109 -19.37 6.24 -15.71
N GLY A 110 -19.45 5.40 -14.66
CA GLY A 110 -20.29 4.19 -14.67
C GLY A 110 -19.67 2.97 -15.34
N SER A 111 -18.47 3.08 -15.92
CA SER A 111 -17.75 1.93 -16.48
C SER A 111 -17.23 0.96 -15.40
N PRO A 112 -16.95 -0.32 -15.75
CA PRO A 112 -16.40 -1.28 -14.78
C PRO A 112 -15.07 -0.84 -14.15
N ALA A 113 -14.20 -0.17 -14.92
CA ALA A 113 -12.93 0.35 -14.38
C ALA A 113 -13.17 1.47 -13.36
N ARG A 114 -14.13 2.38 -13.64
CA ARG A 114 -14.52 3.47 -12.72
C ARG A 114 -15.13 2.90 -11.43
N ASP A 115 -15.91 1.81 -11.52
CA ASP A 115 -16.57 1.17 -10.38
C ASP A 115 -15.60 0.47 -9.41
N ARG A 116 -14.33 0.33 -9.74
CA ARG A 116 -13.29 -0.16 -8.79
C ARG A 116 -13.04 0.81 -7.64
N TYR A 117 -13.44 2.06 -7.78
CA TYR A 117 -13.32 3.12 -6.76
C TYR A 117 -14.67 3.75 -6.47
N ILE A 118 -14.73 4.55 -5.42
CA ILE A 118 -15.97 5.21 -5.01
C ILE A 118 -16.03 6.60 -5.67
N PHE A 119 -16.69 6.67 -6.84
CA PHE A 119 -16.99 7.92 -7.53
C PHE A 119 -18.44 8.32 -7.35
N ARG A 120 -18.69 9.61 -7.25
CA ARG A 120 -20.03 10.20 -7.14
C ARG A 120 -20.10 11.53 -7.89
N ASP A 121 -21.30 11.87 -8.35
CA ASP A 121 -21.57 13.21 -8.84
C ASP A 121 -21.57 14.20 -7.69
N GLY A 122 -21.10 15.41 -7.95
CA GLY A 122 -21.12 16.51 -7.00
C GLY A 122 -22.53 17.07 -6.82
N ARG A 123 -22.70 17.88 -5.78
CA ARG A 123 -23.89 18.71 -5.55
C ARG A 123 -23.71 20.09 -6.17
N GLY A 124 -24.78 20.89 -6.19
CA GLY A 124 -24.82 22.19 -6.85
C GLY A 124 -25.34 22.08 -8.28
N GLU A 125 -25.56 23.21 -8.93
CA GLU A 125 -26.12 23.29 -10.28
C GLU A 125 -25.20 22.67 -11.35
N HIS A 126 -23.86 22.70 -11.08
CA HIS A 126 -22.84 22.22 -11.98
C HIS A 126 -21.93 21.15 -11.33
N GLY A 127 -22.38 20.51 -10.26
CA GLY A 127 -21.60 19.50 -9.54
C GLY A 127 -20.34 20.05 -8.87
N GLU A 128 -20.32 21.35 -8.56
CA GLU A 128 -19.16 22.06 -8.04
C GLU A 128 -18.89 21.81 -6.54
N LEU A 129 -19.87 21.26 -5.82
CA LEU A 129 -19.77 20.93 -4.40
C LEU A 129 -19.57 19.43 -4.22
N PRO A 130 -18.80 18.98 -3.20
CA PRO A 130 -18.61 17.55 -2.95
C PRO A 130 -19.95 16.84 -2.68
N PRO A 131 -20.02 15.50 -2.89
CA PRO A 131 -21.25 14.71 -2.69
C PRO A 131 -21.88 14.84 -1.31
N ASN A 132 -21.04 15.00 -0.28
CA ASN A 132 -21.43 15.24 1.11
C ASN A 132 -20.33 16.01 1.84
N ASP A 133 -20.48 16.19 3.15
CA ASP A 133 -19.57 16.93 4.02
C ASP A 133 -18.60 16.06 4.81
N TRP A 134 -18.35 14.82 4.35
CA TRP A 134 -17.39 13.93 4.99
C TRP A 134 -15.98 14.54 5.00
N GLN A 135 -15.28 14.28 6.11
CA GLN A 135 -13.93 14.76 6.31
C GLN A 135 -12.94 13.59 6.25
N SER A 136 -11.76 13.85 5.68
CA SER A 136 -10.64 12.93 5.72
C SER A 136 -10.10 12.79 7.16
N PHE A 137 -9.53 11.64 7.50
CA PHE A 137 -8.81 11.44 8.76
C PHE A 137 -7.61 12.38 8.92
N PHE A 138 -7.05 12.87 7.81
CA PHE A 138 -5.95 13.84 7.81
C PHE A 138 -6.43 15.30 7.79
N GLY A 139 -7.75 15.52 7.86
CA GLY A 139 -8.37 16.82 7.80
C GLY A 139 -8.76 17.25 6.38
N GLY A 140 -9.67 18.19 6.29
CA GLY A 140 -10.24 18.64 5.02
C GLY A 140 -11.27 17.67 4.42
N PRO A 141 -11.86 18.01 3.26
CA PRO A 141 -12.86 17.18 2.61
C PRO A 141 -12.35 15.79 2.24
N ALA A 142 -13.20 14.76 2.40
CA ALA A 142 -12.92 13.38 2.00
C ALA A 142 -13.14 13.12 0.49
N TRP A 143 -13.44 14.16 -0.28
CA TRP A 143 -13.75 14.07 -1.71
C TRP A 143 -12.86 14.98 -2.53
N ALA A 144 -12.35 14.46 -3.64
CA ALA A 144 -11.58 15.22 -4.61
C ALA A 144 -12.22 15.15 -6.00
N ARG A 145 -12.33 16.30 -6.65
CA ARG A 145 -12.95 16.42 -7.97
C ARG A 145 -11.96 16.05 -9.06
N VAL A 146 -12.43 15.28 -10.06
CA VAL A 146 -11.68 14.94 -11.26
C VAL A 146 -12.12 15.77 -12.46
N ALA A 147 -11.38 15.66 -13.58
CA ALA A 147 -11.55 16.54 -14.74
C ALA A 147 -12.93 16.42 -15.40
N ASP A 148 -13.58 15.26 -15.36
CA ASP A 148 -14.91 15.04 -15.92
C ASP A 148 -16.07 15.55 -15.01
N GLY A 149 -15.73 16.07 -13.83
CA GLY A 149 -16.69 16.68 -12.90
C GLY A 149 -17.15 15.76 -11.78
N GLN A 150 -16.88 14.45 -11.84
CA GLN A 150 -17.13 13.54 -10.70
C GLN A 150 -16.15 13.78 -9.56
N TRP A 151 -16.44 13.17 -8.42
CA TRP A 151 -15.64 13.22 -7.21
C TRP A 151 -15.32 11.81 -6.74
N TYR A 152 -14.06 11.54 -6.37
CA TYR A 152 -13.70 10.28 -5.72
C TYR A 152 -13.51 10.45 -4.23
N LEU A 153 -13.82 9.39 -3.49
CA LEU A 153 -13.63 9.33 -2.04
C LEU A 153 -12.18 9.04 -1.69
N HIS A 154 -11.65 9.75 -0.71
CA HIS A 154 -10.39 9.45 -0.05
C HIS A 154 -10.53 9.71 1.45
N LEU A 155 -10.62 8.65 2.24
CA LEU A 155 -10.73 8.79 3.70
C LEU A 155 -9.40 9.17 4.36
N PHE A 156 -8.28 8.95 3.65
CA PHE A 156 -6.93 9.35 4.05
C PHE A 156 -6.43 10.48 3.13
N ASP A 157 -5.19 10.41 2.65
CA ASP A 157 -4.65 11.44 1.76
C ASP A 157 -5.38 11.47 0.41
N LYS A 158 -5.39 12.64 -0.23
CA LYS A 158 -5.92 12.80 -1.59
C LYS A 158 -5.24 11.86 -2.62
N ALA A 159 -3.98 11.51 -2.38
CA ALA A 159 -3.25 10.53 -3.18
C ALA A 159 -3.63 9.06 -2.87
N GLN A 160 -4.65 8.83 -2.03
CA GLN A 160 -5.08 7.50 -1.57
C GLN A 160 -6.58 7.28 -1.84
N PRO A 161 -7.00 7.15 -3.12
CA PRO A 161 -8.40 6.90 -3.47
C PRO A 161 -8.92 5.58 -2.88
N ASP A 162 -10.06 5.65 -2.18
CA ASP A 162 -10.72 4.49 -1.57
C ASP A 162 -11.26 3.52 -2.62
N VAL A 163 -10.95 2.23 -2.46
CA VAL A 163 -11.44 1.19 -3.34
C VAL A 163 -12.89 0.80 -3.01
N ASN A 164 -13.62 0.37 -4.03
CA ASN A 164 -14.99 -0.12 -3.89
C ASN A 164 -14.99 -1.62 -3.60
N TRP A 165 -15.06 -2.01 -2.32
CA TRP A 165 -15.10 -3.41 -1.90
C TRP A 165 -16.35 -4.18 -2.33
N LYS A 166 -17.35 -3.55 -2.94
CA LYS A 166 -18.47 -4.25 -3.60
C LYS A 166 -18.09 -4.74 -4.99
N ASN A 167 -16.99 -4.24 -5.55
CA ASN A 167 -16.52 -4.64 -6.86
C ASN A 167 -15.72 -5.94 -6.78
N PRO A 168 -16.06 -6.98 -7.57
CA PRO A 168 -15.37 -8.27 -7.54
C PRO A 168 -13.91 -8.20 -7.99
N ASP A 169 -13.55 -7.26 -8.88
CA ASP A 169 -12.15 -7.07 -9.32
C ASP A 169 -11.23 -6.75 -8.15
N ILE A 170 -11.71 -5.94 -7.20
CA ILE A 170 -10.95 -5.58 -5.99
C ILE A 170 -10.73 -6.84 -5.12
N HIS A 171 -11.74 -7.68 -4.95
CA HIS A 171 -11.60 -8.94 -4.21
C HIS A 171 -10.54 -9.84 -4.86
N GLU A 172 -10.60 -10.00 -6.18
CA GLU A 172 -9.65 -10.88 -6.89
C GLU A 172 -8.22 -10.30 -6.86
N GLU A 173 -8.07 -8.98 -6.95
CA GLU A 173 -6.76 -8.34 -6.89
C GLU A 173 -6.10 -8.54 -5.52
N PHE A 174 -6.82 -8.34 -4.42
CA PHE A 174 -6.28 -8.57 -3.09
C PHE A 174 -6.05 -10.06 -2.79
N LYS A 175 -6.84 -10.98 -3.32
CA LYS A 175 -6.54 -12.42 -3.26
C LYS A 175 -5.23 -12.76 -3.98
N LYS A 176 -4.98 -12.17 -5.15
CA LYS A 176 -3.70 -12.35 -5.86
C LYS A 176 -2.53 -11.82 -5.04
N THR A 177 -2.71 -10.67 -4.42
CA THR A 177 -1.70 -10.05 -3.55
C THR A 177 -1.38 -10.93 -2.34
N LEU A 178 -2.40 -11.45 -1.65
CA LEU A 178 -2.20 -12.36 -0.51
C LEU A 178 -1.47 -13.65 -0.91
N ARG A 179 -1.87 -14.26 -2.04
CA ARG A 179 -1.18 -15.46 -2.56
C ARG A 179 0.26 -15.17 -2.92
N PHE A 180 0.50 -14.04 -3.61
CA PHE A 180 1.84 -13.62 -4.01
C PHE A 180 2.79 -13.56 -2.80
N TRP A 181 2.41 -12.85 -1.74
CA TRP A 181 3.26 -12.74 -0.55
C TRP A 181 3.37 -14.05 0.22
N SER A 182 2.31 -14.87 0.27
CA SER A 182 2.38 -16.22 0.83
C SER A 182 3.38 -17.11 0.08
N ASP A 183 3.39 -17.03 -1.25
CA ASP A 183 4.33 -17.77 -2.10
C ASP A 183 5.78 -17.30 -1.91
N HIS A 184 5.99 -16.04 -1.48
CA HIS A 184 7.29 -15.47 -1.13
C HIS A 184 7.66 -15.61 0.37
N GLY A 185 7.02 -16.53 1.09
CA GLY A 185 7.42 -16.88 2.46
C GLY A 185 6.83 -16.00 3.56
N THR A 186 5.75 -15.27 3.30
CA THR A 186 5.05 -14.53 4.34
C THR A 186 4.16 -15.47 5.16
N ASP A 187 4.22 -15.35 6.49
CA ASP A 187 3.42 -16.14 7.44
C ASP A 187 2.10 -15.44 7.84
N GLY A 188 2.02 -14.13 7.64
CA GLY A 188 0.83 -13.36 8.01
C GLY A 188 0.80 -11.95 7.46
#